data_78f7844753b7b4be386351f059ac5efc
#
_entry.id   78f7844753b7b4be386351f059ac5efc
#
_cell.length_a   1.000
_cell.length_b   1.000
_cell.length_c   1.000
_cell.angle_alpha   90.00
_cell.angle_beta   90.00
_cell.angle_gamma   90.00
#
_symmetry.space_group_name_H-M   'P 1'
#
loop_
_entity.id
_entity.type
_entity.pdbx_description
1 polymer ?
#
loop_
_entity_poly.entity_id
_entity_poly.type
_entity_poly.pdbx_seq_one_letter_code
_entity_poly.pdbx_strand_id
1 'polypeptide(L)'
;MKDQQINNIFSSFLIERKLDFDHHAVAHKCYQFLMTSDDYNQKNIFHNPDIMVEFKDLFVEIDKIANETHKLLQYKQDTKQVCIDAWINQQGSLNTAVPHQHPTADIAIVYYPQAEKGCDTLELLNPNPKLQYVMHEEMVEHWNNYNSYTWNIIPKTGKVVIFPGYLIHY
;
A
#
# COMPACT_ATOMS: atom_id res chain seq x y z
N MET A 1 -29.31 -13.92 22.02
CA MET A 1 -28.94 -13.95 20.60
C MET A 1 -27.96 -15.11 20.38
N LYS A 2 -28.47 -16.37 20.38
CA LYS A 2 -27.58 -17.55 20.36
C LYS A 2 -27.24 -18.08 18.96
N ASP A 3 -27.82 -17.54 17.89
CA ASP A 3 -27.66 -18.08 16.52
C ASP A 3 -27.44 -16.99 15.44
N GLN A 4 -26.82 -15.85 15.80
CA GLN A 4 -26.46 -14.82 14.83
C GLN A 4 -25.01 -14.99 14.40
N GLN A 5 -24.79 -15.06 13.09
CA GLN A 5 -23.48 -15.08 12.46
C GLN A 5 -23.32 -13.82 11.58
N ILE A 6 -22.21 -13.12 11.75
CA ILE A 6 -21.82 -12.04 10.86
C ILE A 6 -20.94 -12.65 9.76
N ASN A 7 -21.38 -12.48 8.51
CA ASN A 7 -20.61 -12.88 7.34
C ASN A 7 -20.06 -11.62 6.65
N ASN A 8 -18.76 -11.60 6.38
CA ASN A 8 -18.14 -10.58 5.56
C ASN A 8 -18.46 -10.86 4.10
N ILE A 9 -19.12 -9.90 3.43
CA ILE A 9 -19.41 -9.98 1.99
C ILE A 9 -18.72 -8.80 1.29
N PHE A 10 -18.12 -9.05 0.11
CA PHE A 10 -17.41 -8.03 -0.67
C PHE A 10 -16.31 -7.31 0.13
N SER A 11 -15.62 -8.05 0.98
CA SER A 11 -14.56 -7.52 1.84
C SER A 11 -13.34 -7.13 1.02
N SER A 12 -12.79 -5.95 1.28
CA SER A 12 -11.42 -5.61 0.89
C SER A 12 -10.43 -6.26 1.87
N PHE A 13 -9.23 -6.56 1.40
CA PHE A 13 -8.16 -7.06 2.26
C PHE A 13 -7.11 -6.00 2.51
N LEU A 14 -6.44 -6.12 3.65
CA LEU A 14 -5.23 -5.40 4.01
C LEU A 14 -4.26 -6.38 4.64
N ILE A 15 -3.03 -6.42 4.13
CA ILE A 15 -1.95 -7.22 4.70
C ILE A 15 -0.82 -6.28 5.10
N GLU A 16 -0.42 -6.34 6.37
CA GLU A 16 0.74 -5.63 6.88
C GLU A 16 1.82 -6.64 7.23
N ARG A 17 3.04 -6.39 6.75
CA ARG A 17 4.22 -7.23 7.01
C ARG A 17 5.42 -6.37 7.35
N LYS A 18 6.42 -6.98 7.94
CA LYS A 18 7.76 -6.40 8.05
C LYS A 18 8.67 -7.13 7.06
N LEU A 19 9.36 -6.37 6.22
CA LEU A 19 10.39 -6.91 5.35
C LEU A 19 11.69 -7.03 6.16
N ASP A 20 12.38 -8.15 6.03
CA ASP A 20 13.72 -8.33 6.57
C ASP A 20 14.75 -7.96 5.49
N PHE A 21 15.17 -6.71 5.53
CA PHE A 21 16.04 -6.11 4.50
C PHE A 21 16.89 -4.99 5.09
N ASP A 22 17.95 -4.58 4.41
CA ASP A 22 18.69 -3.37 4.78
C ASP A 22 17.92 -2.12 4.36
N HIS A 23 17.00 -1.70 5.20
CA HIS A 23 16.12 -0.56 4.96
C HIS A 23 16.90 0.73 4.76
N HIS A 24 18.01 0.92 5.50
CA HIS A 24 18.83 2.12 5.42
C HIS A 24 19.52 2.22 4.06
N ALA A 25 20.08 1.13 3.56
CA ALA A 25 20.70 1.11 2.22
C ALA A 25 19.66 1.40 1.13
N VAL A 26 18.43 0.83 1.24
CA VAL A 26 17.34 1.11 0.29
C VAL A 26 16.93 2.58 0.37
N ALA A 27 16.72 3.14 1.56
CA ALA A 27 16.34 4.54 1.73
C ALA A 27 17.40 5.49 1.14
N HIS A 28 18.67 5.20 1.37
CA HIS A 28 19.77 5.99 0.81
C HIS A 28 19.75 5.98 -0.73
N LYS A 29 19.58 4.82 -1.35
CA LYS A 29 19.44 4.71 -2.81
C LYS A 29 18.21 5.48 -3.32
N CYS A 30 17.06 5.33 -2.68
CA CYS A 30 15.86 6.09 -3.03
C CYS A 30 16.12 7.60 -3.04
N TYR A 31 16.75 8.10 -1.99
CA TYR A 31 17.11 9.51 -1.88
C TYR A 31 18.04 9.96 -3.02
N GLN A 32 19.08 9.19 -3.33
CA GLN A 32 20.01 9.50 -4.42
C GLN A 32 19.27 9.63 -5.76
N PHE A 33 18.32 8.74 -6.06
CA PHE A 33 17.56 8.79 -7.30
C PHE A 33 16.56 9.94 -7.33
N LEU A 34 15.94 10.29 -6.23
CA LEU A 34 15.03 11.44 -6.15
C LEU A 34 15.80 12.74 -6.40
N MET A 35 16.99 12.89 -5.85
CA MET A 35 17.83 14.08 -6.07
C MET A 35 18.26 14.30 -7.54
N THR A 36 18.18 13.28 -8.38
CA THR A 36 18.45 13.34 -9.82
C THR A 36 17.17 13.47 -10.67
N SER A 37 16.01 13.60 -10.04
CA SER A 37 14.71 13.74 -10.69
C SER A 37 14.34 15.21 -10.84
N ASP A 38 13.57 15.53 -11.88
CA ASP A 38 12.94 16.85 -12.03
C ASP A 38 11.88 17.09 -10.96
N ASP A 39 11.25 16.00 -10.47
CA ASP A 39 10.38 15.99 -9.29
C ASP A 39 11.11 15.30 -8.13
N TYR A 40 11.53 16.09 -7.14
CA TYR A 40 12.20 15.58 -5.94
C TYR A 40 11.32 14.70 -5.05
N ASN A 41 10.01 14.68 -5.27
CA ASN A 41 9.06 13.94 -4.45
C ASN A 41 8.68 12.60 -5.05
N GLN A 42 8.84 12.44 -6.37
CA GLN A 42 8.45 11.22 -7.06
C GLN A 42 9.37 10.88 -8.21
N LYS A 43 9.71 9.60 -8.37
CA LYS A 43 10.43 9.08 -9.54
C LYS A 43 9.92 7.70 -9.92
N ASN A 44 9.45 7.58 -11.16
CA ASN A 44 9.17 6.26 -11.74
C ASN A 44 10.49 5.52 -11.97
N ILE A 45 10.56 4.28 -11.51
CA ILE A 45 11.75 3.42 -11.61
C ILE A 45 11.53 2.23 -12.53
N PHE A 46 10.28 1.85 -12.80
CA PHE A 46 9.95 0.66 -13.57
C PHE A 46 10.42 0.75 -15.03
N HIS A 47 10.32 1.92 -15.64
CA HIS A 47 10.72 2.16 -17.02
C HIS A 47 12.20 2.57 -17.17
N ASN A 48 12.98 2.48 -16.09
CA ASN A 48 14.41 2.79 -16.12
C ASN A 48 15.24 1.56 -15.74
N PRO A 49 15.79 0.81 -16.73
CA PRO A 49 16.53 -0.42 -16.50
C PRO A 49 17.74 -0.23 -15.56
N ASP A 50 18.42 0.90 -15.64
CA ASP A 50 19.61 1.17 -14.82
C ASP A 50 19.22 1.31 -13.34
N ILE A 51 18.09 1.97 -13.07
CA ILE A 51 17.57 2.11 -11.71
C ILE A 51 17.02 0.74 -11.22
N MET A 52 16.32 0.01 -12.06
CA MET A 52 15.78 -1.31 -11.72
C MET A 52 16.86 -2.29 -11.27
N VAL A 53 18.04 -2.26 -11.89
CA VAL A 53 19.19 -3.11 -11.49
C VAL A 53 19.64 -2.80 -10.07
N GLU A 54 19.64 -1.54 -9.66
CA GLU A 54 20.03 -1.12 -8.32
C GLU A 54 19.08 -1.64 -7.21
N PHE A 55 17.82 -1.91 -7.54
CA PHE A 55 16.81 -2.44 -6.63
C PHE A 55 16.47 -3.92 -6.87
N LYS A 56 17.28 -4.63 -7.67
CA LYS A 56 17.00 -6.01 -8.07
C LYS A 56 16.64 -6.92 -6.90
N ASP A 57 17.43 -6.90 -5.84
CA ASP A 57 17.21 -7.79 -4.69
C ASP A 57 15.92 -7.43 -3.94
N LEU A 58 15.58 -6.13 -3.85
CA LEU A 58 14.31 -5.67 -3.30
C LEU A 58 13.14 -6.17 -4.16
N PHE A 59 13.22 -6.06 -5.49
CA PHE A 59 12.18 -6.54 -6.38
C PHE A 59 11.97 -8.05 -6.27
N VAL A 60 13.03 -8.85 -6.08
CA VAL A 60 12.90 -10.29 -5.84
C VAL A 60 12.07 -10.58 -4.58
N GLU A 61 12.30 -9.84 -3.49
CA GLU A 61 11.52 -10.01 -2.26
C GLU A 61 10.07 -9.50 -2.42
N ILE A 62 9.86 -8.40 -3.12
CA ILE A 62 8.52 -7.88 -3.41
C ILE A 62 7.73 -8.85 -4.30
N ASP A 63 8.34 -9.41 -5.34
CA ASP A 63 7.71 -10.43 -6.19
C ASP A 63 7.31 -11.67 -5.40
N LYS A 64 8.16 -12.11 -4.47
CA LYS A 64 7.85 -13.23 -3.58
C LYS A 64 6.62 -12.91 -2.72
N ILE A 65 6.58 -11.74 -2.10
CA ILE A 65 5.45 -11.27 -1.29
C ILE A 65 4.17 -11.19 -2.15
N ALA A 66 4.25 -10.65 -3.36
CA ALA A 66 3.14 -10.56 -4.29
C ALA A 66 2.57 -11.93 -4.64
N ASN A 67 3.44 -12.90 -4.91
CA ASN A 67 3.02 -14.28 -5.24
C ASN A 67 2.54 -15.08 -4.02
N GLU A 68 3.02 -14.79 -2.81
CA GLU A 68 2.44 -15.32 -1.58
C GLU A 68 1.02 -14.76 -1.35
N THR A 69 0.82 -13.47 -1.60
CA THR A 69 -0.50 -12.82 -1.55
C THR A 69 -1.45 -13.42 -2.58
N HIS A 70 -1.00 -13.65 -3.82
CA HIS A 70 -1.74 -14.33 -4.86
C HIS A 70 -2.30 -15.70 -4.39
N LYS A 71 -1.45 -16.50 -3.75
CA LYS A 71 -1.86 -17.80 -3.17
C LYS A 71 -2.86 -17.65 -2.03
N LEU A 72 -2.63 -16.66 -1.16
CA LEU A 72 -3.53 -16.38 -0.02
C LEU A 72 -4.92 -15.97 -0.50
N LEU A 73 -5.01 -15.23 -1.60
CA LEU A 73 -6.26 -14.82 -2.24
C LEU A 73 -6.89 -15.93 -3.11
N GLN A 74 -6.30 -17.11 -3.13
CA GLN A 74 -6.79 -18.30 -3.85
C GLN A 74 -6.95 -18.08 -5.38
N TYR A 75 -6.09 -17.26 -5.97
CA TYR A 75 -6.00 -17.14 -7.41
C TYR A 75 -5.46 -18.44 -8.03
N LYS A 76 -5.62 -18.61 -9.35
CA LYS A 76 -5.18 -19.82 -10.05
C LYS A 76 -3.69 -20.06 -9.87
N GLN A 77 -3.31 -21.31 -9.59
CA GLN A 77 -1.91 -21.67 -9.32
C GLN A 77 -1.00 -21.60 -10.55
N ASP A 78 -1.56 -21.65 -11.76
CA ASP A 78 -0.85 -21.52 -13.03
C ASP A 78 -0.66 -20.06 -13.46
N THR A 79 -1.11 -19.11 -12.65
CA THR A 79 -0.91 -17.68 -12.84
C THR A 79 -0.02 -17.11 -11.73
N LYS A 80 0.51 -15.92 -11.96
CA LYS A 80 1.37 -15.21 -10.98
C LYS A 80 1.16 -13.71 -11.06
N GLN A 81 1.48 -13.04 -9.97
CA GLN A 81 1.61 -11.58 -9.98
C GLN A 81 2.90 -11.18 -10.69
N VAL A 82 2.81 -10.12 -11.46
CA VAL A 82 3.96 -9.47 -12.09
C VAL A 82 3.91 -7.97 -11.80
N CYS A 83 5.05 -7.37 -11.54
CA CYS A 83 5.14 -5.93 -11.41
C CYS A 83 4.83 -5.29 -12.76
N ILE A 84 3.90 -4.35 -12.79
CA ILE A 84 3.51 -3.60 -14.00
C ILE A 84 3.94 -2.13 -13.93
N ASP A 85 4.21 -1.63 -12.73
CA ASP A 85 4.75 -0.29 -12.49
C ASP A 85 5.38 -0.20 -11.10
N ALA A 86 6.33 0.71 -10.94
CA ALA A 86 6.96 0.98 -9.65
C ALA A 86 7.56 2.40 -9.61
N TRP A 87 7.43 3.07 -8.48
CA TRP A 87 8.00 4.40 -8.27
C TRP A 87 8.48 4.58 -6.83
N ILE A 88 9.36 5.54 -6.66
CA ILE A 88 9.82 6.03 -5.37
C ILE A 88 9.06 7.31 -5.07
N ASN A 89 8.48 7.41 -3.88
CA ASN A 89 7.85 8.62 -3.37
C ASN A 89 8.57 9.09 -2.12
N GLN A 90 8.78 10.40 -2.02
CA GLN A 90 9.18 11.08 -0.79
C GLN A 90 8.08 12.05 -0.40
N GLN A 91 7.52 11.84 0.76
CA GLN A 91 6.54 12.77 1.33
C GLN A 91 7.19 13.57 2.47
N GLY A 92 7.10 14.88 2.36
CA GLY A 92 7.51 15.81 3.40
C GLY A 92 6.30 16.53 3.98
N SER A 93 6.52 17.38 4.98
CA SER A 93 5.47 18.12 5.69
C SER A 93 4.61 19.05 4.83
N LEU A 94 5.00 19.30 3.58
CA LEU A 94 4.28 20.18 2.65
C LEU A 94 3.66 19.44 1.46
N ASN A 95 3.85 18.12 1.35
CA ASN A 95 3.39 17.32 0.23
C ASN A 95 2.30 16.38 0.69
N THR A 96 1.12 16.55 0.13
CA THR A 96 0.00 15.62 0.32
C THR A 96 -0.15 14.76 -0.93
N ALA A 97 -0.24 13.46 -0.75
CA ALA A 97 -0.59 12.57 -1.84
C ALA A 97 -2.02 12.86 -2.31
N VAL A 98 -2.20 12.96 -3.61
CA VAL A 98 -3.55 13.10 -4.19
C VAL A 98 -4.25 11.74 -4.09
N PRO A 99 -5.52 11.69 -3.64
CA PRO A 99 -6.29 10.45 -3.63
C PRO A 99 -6.31 9.81 -5.01
N HIS A 100 -5.87 8.55 -5.11
CA HIS A 100 -5.76 7.81 -6.37
C HIS A 100 -5.98 6.32 -6.18
N GLN A 101 -6.05 5.59 -7.28
CA GLN A 101 -6.17 4.13 -7.32
C GLN A 101 -5.40 3.58 -8.51
N HIS A 102 -5.17 2.27 -8.53
CA HIS A 102 -4.49 1.56 -9.62
C HIS A 102 -5.45 0.59 -10.32
N PRO A 103 -6.34 1.07 -11.22
CA PRO A 103 -7.44 0.27 -11.74
C PRO A 103 -7.01 -0.93 -12.61
N THR A 104 -5.75 -0.95 -13.06
CA THR A 104 -5.17 -2.04 -13.87
C THR A 104 -4.37 -3.05 -13.05
N ALA A 105 -4.22 -2.81 -11.73
CA ALA A 105 -3.47 -3.66 -10.83
C ALA A 105 -4.42 -4.45 -9.91
N ASP A 106 -4.19 -5.76 -9.77
CA ASP A 106 -4.93 -6.58 -8.80
C ASP A 106 -4.58 -6.18 -7.37
N ILE A 107 -3.30 -5.91 -7.13
CA ILE A 107 -2.76 -5.52 -5.82
C ILE A 107 -1.85 -4.30 -5.96
N ALA A 108 -1.88 -3.45 -4.95
CA ALA A 108 -0.89 -2.41 -4.71
C ALA A 108 -0.02 -2.81 -3.51
N ILE A 109 1.27 -2.52 -3.60
CA ILE A 109 2.24 -2.80 -2.53
C ILE A 109 2.98 -1.51 -2.21
N VAL A 110 2.95 -1.10 -0.95
CA VAL A 110 3.70 0.05 -0.44
C VAL A 110 4.75 -0.46 0.54
N TYR A 111 6.00 -0.15 0.29
CA TYR A 111 7.13 -0.45 1.17
C TYR A 111 7.73 0.85 1.70
N TYR A 112 7.95 0.89 3.00
CA TYR A 112 8.53 2.04 3.70
C TYR A 112 9.99 1.73 4.09
N PRO A 113 10.99 2.05 3.24
CA PRO A 113 12.40 1.91 3.64
C PRO A 113 12.76 2.88 4.76
N GLN A 114 12.07 4.00 4.84
CA GLN A 114 12.20 4.97 5.92
C GLN A 114 10.84 5.57 6.28
N ALA A 115 10.55 5.64 7.57
CA ALA A 115 9.41 6.36 8.12
C ALA A 115 9.81 6.97 9.46
N GLU A 116 9.65 8.28 9.59
CA GLU A 116 9.97 9.00 10.82
C GLU A 116 8.82 8.94 11.81
N LYS A 117 9.14 9.15 13.08
CA LYS A 117 8.10 9.22 14.11
C LYS A 117 7.24 10.47 13.89
N GLY A 118 5.93 10.25 13.75
CA GLY A 118 4.97 11.33 13.53
C GLY A 118 4.79 11.73 12.06
N CYS A 119 5.33 10.93 11.12
CA CYS A 119 4.96 11.06 9.71
C CYS A 119 3.48 10.76 9.52
N ASP A 120 2.94 11.26 8.41
CA ASP A 120 1.53 11.08 8.07
C ASP A 120 1.17 9.60 7.82
N THR A 121 -0.11 9.29 7.79
CA THR A 121 -0.64 7.94 7.62
C THR A 121 -0.96 7.68 6.15
N LEU A 122 -0.87 6.41 5.73
CA LEU A 122 -1.52 5.97 4.51
C LEU A 122 -3.00 5.77 4.81
N GLU A 123 -3.86 6.49 4.12
CA GLU A 123 -5.31 6.32 4.25
C GLU A 123 -5.88 5.51 3.09
N LEU A 124 -6.68 4.50 3.43
CA LEU A 124 -7.48 3.74 2.48
C LEU A 124 -8.95 4.15 2.62
N LEU A 125 -9.60 4.51 1.52
CA LEU A 125 -11.02 4.83 1.54
C LEU A 125 -11.87 3.56 1.37
N ASN A 126 -12.99 3.51 2.07
CA ASN A 126 -13.95 2.43 1.90
C ASN A 126 -14.47 2.44 0.45
N PRO A 127 -14.42 1.31 -0.28
CA PRO A 127 -14.86 1.25 -1.68
C PRO A 127 -16.37 1.44 -1.83
N ASN A 128 -17.15 1.41 -0.75
CA ASN A 128 -18.56 1.77 -0.78
C ASN A 128 -18.72 3.27 -0.47
N PRO A 129 -18.82 4.14 -1.49
CA PRO A 129 -18.85 5.58 -1.28
C PRO A 129 -20.13 6.07 -0.58
N LYS A 130 -21.16 5.22 -0.53
CA LYS A 130 -22.42 5.58 0.13
C LYS A 130 -22.34 5.45 1.66
N LEU A 131 -21.40 4.69 2.18
CA LEU A 131 -21.26 4.52 3.63
C LEU A 131 -21.05 5.86 4.34
N GLN A 132 -20.28 6.75 3.74
CA GLN A 132 -20.02 8.10 4.25
C GLN A 132 -21.29 8.95 4.41
N TYR A 133 -22.32 8.72 3.58
CA TYR A 133 -23.57 9.51 3.61
C TYR A 133 -24.65 8.92 4.52
N VAL A 134 -24.54 7.64 4.87
CA VAL A 134 -25.55 6.97 5.70
C VAL A 134 -25.08 6.69 7.11
N MET A 135 -23.78 6.84 7.36
CA MET A 135 -23.21 6.65 8.68
C MET A 135 -23.34 7.95 9.49
N HIS A 136 -23.97 7.85 10.65
CA HIS A 136 -24.07 8.93 11.63
C HIS A 136 -22.96 8.73 12.65
N GLU A 137 -21.92 9.53 12.58
CA GLU A 137 -20.71 9.41 13.44
C GLU A 137 -21.04 9.43 14.94
N GLU A 138 -22.04 10.23 15.31
CA GLU A 138 -22.52 10.33 16.69
C GLU A 138 -23.15 9.04 17.22
N MET A 139 -23.47 8.09 16.35
CA MET A 139 -24.01 6.77 16.71
C MET A 139 -22.93 5.68 16.80
N VAL A 140 -21.70 6.02 16.47
CA VAL A 140 -20.59 5.06 16.45
C VAL A 140 -19.82 5.11 17.76
N GLU A 141 -19.93 4.05 18.56
CA GLU A 141 -19.14 3.91 19.78
C GLU A 141 -17.69 3.54 19.48
N HIS A 142 -17.48 2.60 18.52
CA HIS A 142 -16.16 2.15 18.09
C HIS A 142 -16.11 1.91 16.59
N TRP A 143 -15.14 2.52 15.91
CA TRP A 143 -14.88 2.28 14.50
C TRP A 143 -14.30 0.88 14.26
N ASN A 144 -14.78 0.22 13.22
CA ASN A 144 -14.35 -1.12 12.85
C ASN A 144 -14.55 -1.36 11.34
N ASN A 145 -14.25 -2.57 10.86
CA ASN A 145 -14.36 -2.92 9.44
C ASN A 145 -15.79 -2.94 8.87
N TYR A 146 -16.83 -2.75 9.69
CA TYR A 146 -18.23 -2.69 9.23
C TYR A 146 -18.76 -1.25 9.11
N ASN A 147 -18.18 -0.33 9.87
CA ASN A 147 -18.70 1.04 9.99
C ASN A 147 -17.69 2.14 9.66
N SER A 148 -16.42 1.81 9.35
CA SER A 148 -15.41 2.79 8.98
C SER A 148 -15.49 3.15 7.50
N TYR A 149 -15.39 4.43 7.18
CA TYR A 149 -15.28 4.91 5.81
C TYR A 149 -13.83 5.20 5.40
N THR A 150 -12.91 5.28 6.35
CA THR A 150 -11.46 5.32 6.13
C THR A 150 -10.74 4.30 6.99
N TRP A 151 -9.56 3.88 6.56
CA TRP A 151 -8.66 3.04 7.34
C TRP A 151 -7.25 3.59 7.29
N ASN A 152 -6.70 3.94 8.44
CA ASN A 152 -5.42 4.63 8.57
C ASN A 152 -4.33 3.65 8.96
N ILE A 153 -3.24 3.65 8.20
CA ILE A 153 -2.08 2.79 8.43
C ILE A 153 -0.89 3.67 8.78
N ILE A 154 -0.36 3.47 9.98
CA ILE A 154 0.82 4.20 10.45
C ILE A 154 2.06 3.61 9.77
N PRO A 155 2.81 4.39 8.97
CA PRO A 155 4.07 3.96 8.40
C PRO A 155 5.08 3.60 9.49
N LYS A 156 5.92 2.60 9.21
CA LYS A 156 7.07 2.22 10.03
C LYS A 156 8.18 1.75 9.12
N THR A 157 9.41 2.11 9.42
CA THR A 157 10.58 1.61 8.67
C THR A 157 10.57 0.09 8.59
N GLY A 158 10.67 -0.44 7.37
CA GLY A 158 10.59 -1.86 7.07
C GLY A 158 9.18 -2.41 6.87
N LYS A 159 8.14 -1.62 7.08
CA LYS A 159 6.76 -2.05 6.85
C LYS A 159 6.48 -2.20 5.36
N VAL A 160 5.78 -3.28 5.02
CA VAL A 160 5.13 -3.50 3.72
C VAL A 160 3.63 -3.57 3.94
N VAL A 161 2.89 -2.84 3.13
CA VAL A 161 1.42 -2.80 3.12
C VAL A 161 0.94 -3.27 1.76
N ILE A 162 -0.02 -4.19 1.75
CA ILE A 162 -0.55 -4.79 0.53
C ILE A 162 -2.08 -4.69 0.58
N PHE A 163 -2.67 -4.16 -0.47
CA PHE A 163 -4.12 -3.96 -0.57
C PHE A 163 -4.57 -4.05 -2.03
N PRO A 164 -5.88 -4.21 -2.32
CA PRO A 164 -6.39 -4.21 -3.67
C PRO A 164 -6.08 -2.92 -4.42
N GLY A 165 -5.60 -3.03 -5.67
CA GLY A 165 -5.25 -1.88 -6.49
C GLY A 165 -6.41 -0.89 -6.74
N TYR A 166 -7.66 -1.36 -6.66
CA TYR A 166 -8.85 -0.53 -6.84
C TYR A 166 -9.18 0.37 -5.63
N LEU A 167 -8.57 0.14 -4.46
CA LEU A 167 -8.83 0.99 -3.29
C LEU A 167 -8.22 2.37 -3.50
N ILE A 168 -9.06 3.41 -3.34
CA ILE A 168 -8.59 4.79 -3.31
C ILE A 168 -7.77 4.99 -2.06
N HIS A 169 -6.59 5.58 -2.24
CA HIS A 169 -5.66 5.86 -1.15
C HIS A 169 -4.84 7.12 -1.40
N TYR A 170 -4.26 7.66 -0.33
CA TYR A 170 -3.38 8.84 -0.34
C TYR A 170 -2.49 8.88 0.89
#